data_8881a2552062172376b4f2b7653757bc
#
_entry.id   8881a2552062172376b4f2b7653757bc
#
_cell.length_a   1.000
_cell.length_b   1.000
_cell.length_c   1.000
_cell.angle_alpha   90.00
_cell.angle_beta   90.00
_cell.angle_gamma   90.00
#
_symmetry.space_group_name_H-M   'P 1'
#
loop_
_entity.id
_entity.type
_entity.pdbx_description
1 polymer ?
#
loop_
_entity_poly.entity_id
_entity_poly.type
_entity_poly.pdbx_seq_one_letter_code
_entity_poly.pdbx_strand_id
1 'polypeptide(L)'
;MLARASLKLVRNKYLVRGNDLHIGGTGYALSDNPRNALYALNGVGDKACLEGAIPLPAARYAMRDDEDQGDQILDFDGLSKRAAGVSRLAVLRMDVDNLGETFRSGLPENMRSFDRYASLSRAFTTFFKIVVPLILAGGYENSLCLMGEKHERAATVVYSGGDDLFVVGAWSDVLELAVDIRRAFREFVCDNPSVTLSGGISIHKPGEPLYLMAEAAGAAEEAAKGNEINGRNKDSAVPFYEGPEARKITNTVPDALFWDEVEGVVSLLERINTFRKDGKLPFPRGFTRLLLEVVDVYEQEGRLSLPKLAYALARMEESGKLKENSDWQELKRKLLKIETVEKYLRPAATWLDLAEREKGDADG
;
A
#
# COMPACT_ATOMS: atom_id res chain seq x y z
N MET A 1 -8.33 31.86 -15.03
CA MET A 1 -7.37 32.43 -15.99
C MET A 1 -6.03 32.54 -15.28
N LEU A 2 -5.21 31.49 -15.32
CA LEU A 2 -3.86 31.48 -14.77
C LEU A 2 -3.00 32.32 -15.75
N ALA A 3 -2.77 33.59 -15.41
CA ALA A 3 -1.82 34.41 -16.12
C ALA A 3 -0.44 33.75 -16.05
N ARG A 4 0.33 33.85 -17.09
CA ARG A 4 1.68 33.30 -17.25
C ARG A 4 2.55 33.61 -16.03
N ALA A 5 2.59 32.69 -15.10
CA ALA A 5 3.49 32.76 -13.98
C ALA A 5 4.78 32.02 -14.36
N SER A 6 5.93 32.64 -14.25
CA SER A 6 7.21 31.96 -14.40
C SER A 6 7.57 31.27 -13.09
N LEU A 7 8.00 30.04 -13.20
CA LEU A 7 8.43 29.22 -12.08
C LEU A 7 9.95 29.32 -11.93
N LYS A 8 10.43 29.88 -10.82
CA LYS A 8 11.86 29.97 -10.52
C LYS A 8 12.21 29.08 -9.34
N LEU A 9 13.05 28.10 -9.59
CA LEU A 9 13.55 27.18 -8.57
C LEU A 9 14.71 27.86 -7.80
N VAL A 10 14.61 27.92 -6.48
CA VAL A 10 15.67 28.43 -5.61
C VAL A 10 15.89 27.44 -4.48
N ARG A 11 16.92 26.60 -4.56
CA ARG A 11 17.31 25.63 -3.52
C ARG A 11 16.13 24.77 -3.02
N ASN A 12 15.51 24.03 -3.90
CA ASN A 12 14.32 23.22 -3.57
C ASN A 12 13.14 23.96 -2.96
N LYS A 13 13.12 25.25 -3.13
CA LYS A 13 12.08 26.15 -2.68
C LYS A 13 11.55 26.91 -3.89
N TYR A 14 10.26 27.11 -3.91
CA TYR A 14 9.58 27.81 -4.99
C TYR A 14 8.78 28.96 -4.37
N LEU A 15 8.87 30.10 -4.92
CA LEU A 15 8.11 31.28 -4.53
C LEU A 15 7.35 31.81 -5.75
N VAL A 16 6.08 32.08 -5.61
CA VAL A 16 5.29 32.71 -6.67
C VAL A 16 5.10 34.17 -6.32
N ARG A 17 5.57 35.06 -7.15
CA ARG A 17 5.44 36.50 -6.98
C ARG A 17 4.96 37.16 -8.28
N GLY A 18 3.91 37.91 -8.22
CA GLY A 18 3.38 38.62 -9.38
C GLY A 18 3.03 37.67 -10.51
N ASN A 19 3.63 37.93 -11.65
CA ASN A 19 3.53 37.05 -12.83
C ASN A 19 4.56 35.91 -12.80
N ASP A 20 5.43 35.89 -11.77
CA ASP A 20 6.46 34.86 -11.57
C ASP A 20 6.08 33.94 -10.45
N LEU A 21 6.18 32.64 -10.70
CA LEU A 21 6.02 31.59 -9.72
C LEU A 21 7.37 31.29 -9.09
N HIS A 22 7.56 31.66 -7.82
CA HIS A 22 8.70 31.25 -7.05
C HIS A 22 8.25 30.17 -6.08
N ILE A 23 8.86 29.02 -6.10
CA ILE A 23 8.56 27.93 -5.20
C ILE A 23 9.70 27.84 -4.20
N GLY A 24 9.38 27.99 -2.94
CA GLY A 24 10.37 27.97 -1.86
C GLY A 24 10.02 26.97 -0.78
N GLY A 25 10.80 25.90 -0.60
CA GLY A 25 10.50 24.82 0.34
C GLY A 25 9.21 24.11 -0.04
N THR A 26 8.24 24.21 0.85
CA THR A 26 6.89 23.69 0.67
C THR A 26 5.87 24.77 0.28
N GLY A 27 6.32 25.92 -0.22
CA GLY A 27 5.45 27.04 -0.51
C GLY A 27 5.65 27.70 -1.85
N TYR A 28 4.62 28.34 -2.36
CA TYR A 28 4.71 29.28 -3.44
C TYR A 28 3.83 30.50 -3.18
N ALA A 29 4.28 31.66 -3.60
CA ALA A 29 3.60 32.91 -3.46
C ALA A 29 3.20 33.49 -4.83
N LEU A 30 1.94 33.85 -4.94
CA LEU A 30 1.44 34.55 -6.11
C LEU A 30 1.53 36.07 -5.88
N SER A 31 2.61 36.71 -6.45
CA SER A 31 2.63 38.14 -6.73
C SER A 31 2.81 39.18 -5.62
N ASP A 32 3.47 40.26 -5.97
CA ASP A 32 3.56 41.51 -5.18
C ASP A 32 2.27 42.35 -5.20
N ASN A 33 1.26 41.91 -5.92
CA ASN A 33 -0.01 42.62 -5.94
C ASN A 33 -0.79 42.28 -4.68
N PRO A 34 -1.23 43.26 -3.86
CA PRO A 34 -1.97 43.01 -2.60
C PRO A 34 -3.31 42.30 -2.81
N ARG A 35 -3.74 42.06 -4.03
CA ARG A 35 -4.91 41.26 -4.40
C ARG A 35 -4.60 39.80 -4.66
N ASN A 36 -3.32 39.41 -4.65
CA ASN A 36 -2.91 38.03 -4.92
C ASN A 36 -2.68 37.28 -3.62
N ALA A 37 -3.25 36.09 -3.52
CA ALA A 37 -3.07 35.25 -2.36
C ALA A 37 -1.68 34.58 -2.37
N LEU A 38 -1.10 34.47 -1.18
CA LEU A 38 0.09 33.70 -0.91
C LEU A 38 -0.33 32.25 -0.60
N TYR A 39 0.29 31.26 -1.22
CA TYR A 39 0.00 29.86 -0.97
C TYR A 39 1.25 29.12 -0.48
N ALA A 40 1.12 28.33 0.59
CA ALA A 40 2.15 27.47 1.10
C ALA A 40 1.82 26.00 0.77
N LEU A 41 2.68 25.35 -0.01
CA LEU A 41 2.57 23.94 -0.37
C LEU A 41 3.03 23.09 0.83
N ASN A 42 2.16 22.20 1.31
CA ASN A 42 2.44 21.32 2.44
C ASN A 42 2.97 22.04 3.68
N GLY A 43 2.59 23.31 3.87
CA GLY A 43 3.10 24.17 4.92
C GLY A 43 2.66 23.81 6.35
N VAL A 44 2.09 22.62 6.55
CA VAL A 44 1.70 22.14 7.88
C VAL A 44 2.94 21.60 8.57
N GLY A 45 3.44 22.35 9.54
CA GLY A 45 4.56 21.95 10.40
C GLY A 45 5.93 22.54 10.03
N ASP A 46 6.09 23.16 8.91
CA ASP A 46 7.35 23.80 8.54
C ASP A 46 7.40 25.25 9.03
N LYS A 47 8.41 25.60 9.84
CA LYS A 47 8.65 26.96 10.35
C LYS A 47 8.86 28.03 9.24
N ALA A 48 8.92 27.58 8.00
CA ALA A 48 9.06 28.42 6.81
C ALA A 48 7.71 28.84 6.18
N CYS A 49 6.57 28.56 6.81
CA CYS A 49 5.30 29.09 6.36
C CYS A 49 5.37 30.64 6.39
N LEU A 50 5.32 31.24 5.23
CA LEU A 50 5.25 32.67 5.10
C LEU A 50 4.00 33.16 5.81
N GLU A 51 4.17 34.13 6.71
CA GLU A 51 3.08 34.69 7.50
C GLU A 51 1.95 35.20 6.57
N GLY A 52 0.73 34.71 6.79
CA GLY A 52 -0.41 35.02 5.92
C GLY A 52 -0.58 34.15 4.68
N ALA A 53 0.24 33.12 4.49
CA ALA A 53 0.07 32.19 3.36
C ALA A 53 -1.11 31.25 3.60
N ILE A 54 -1.87 31.01 2.53
CA ILE A 54 -2.95 30.01 2.50
C ILE A 54 -2.32 28.63 2.29
N PRO A 55 -2.51 27.66 3.21
CA PRO A 55 -1.97 26.32 3.02
C PRO A 55 -2.63 25.64 1.81
N LEU A 56 -1.81 25.16 0.87
CA LEU A 56 -2.24 24.39 -0.28
C LEU A 56 -1.67 22.98 -0.14
N PRO A 57 -2.50 21.98 0.22
CA PRO A 57 -2.03 20.61 0.34
C PRO A 57 -1.69 20.03 -1.03
N ALA A 58 -0.48 19.54 -1.16
CA ALA A 58 -0.01 18.78 -2.31
C ALA A 58 0.50 17.43 -1.83
N ALA A 59 0.00 16.36 -2.42
CA ALA A 59 0.47 15.02 -2.12
C ALA A 59 1.88 14.85 -2.71
N ARG A 60 2.88 15.25 -1.94
CA ARG A 60 4.27 15.18 -2.36
C ARG A 60 5.07 14.37 -1.35
N TYR A 61 5.37 13.16 -1.74
CA TYR A 61 6.34 12.33 -1.06
C TYR A 61 7.17 11.58 -2.12
N ALA A 62 8.48 11.61 -1.93
CA ALA A 62 9.43 10.81 -2.68
C ALA A 62 10.60 10.50 -1.76
N MET A 63 10.96 9.23 -1.65
CA MET A 63 12.12 8.81 -0.87
C MET A 63 13.38 9.44 -1.44
N ARG A 64 14.26 9.92 -0.57
CA ARG A 64 15.53 10.54 -0.93
C ARG A 64 16.69 9.59 -0.69
N ASP A 65 17.77 9.83 -1.40
CA ASP A 65 19.00 9.08 -1.20
C ASP A 65 19.74 9.61 0.04
N ASP A 66 19.97 8.74 1.03
CA ASP A 66 20.66 9.08 2.27
C ASP A 66 22.19 9.20 2.05
N GLU A 67 22.72 8.60 0.95
CA GLU A 67 24.16 8.54 0.69
C GLU A 67 24.71 9.82 0.06
N ASP A 68 23.88 10.61 -0.62
CA ASP A 68 24.31 11.79 -1.40
C ASP A 68 23.84 13.12 -0.78
N GLN A 69 24.22 13.40 0.48
CA GLN A 69 23.88 14.63 1.22
C GLN A 69 22.40 15.11 1.09
N GLY A 70 21.51 14.18 0.85
CA GLY A 70 20.09 14.32 1.21
C GLY A 70 19.17 15.04 0.22
N ASP A 71 19.53 15.29 -1.02
CA ASP A 71 18.67 16.09 -1.90
C ASP A 71 18.24 15.41 -3.21
N GLN A 72 18.80 14.26 -3.57
CA GLN A 72 18.35 13.50 -4.74
C GLN A 72 17.19 12.56 -4.39
N ILE A 73 16.16 12.58 -5.21
CA ILE A 73 15.06 11.61 -5.15
C ILE A 73 15.59 10.29 -5.72
N LEU A 74 15.33 9.18 -5.01
CA LEU A 74 15.62 7.85 -5.51
C LEU A 74 14.86 7.58 -6.81
N ASP A 75 15.57 7.10 -7.81
CA ASP A 75 14.96 6.56 -9.01
C ASP A 75 14.31 5.20 -8.76
N PHE A 76 13.65 4.64 -9.74
CA PHE A 76 12.96 3.36 -9.60
C PHE A 76 13.92 2.18 -9.34
N ASP A 77 15.13 2.24 -9.86
CA ASP A 77 16.15 1.23 -9.58
C ASP A 77 16.61 1.31 -8.12
N GLY A 78 16.87 2.52 -7.62
CA GLY A 78 17.17 2.78 -6.22
C GLY A 78 16.07 2.34 -5.27
N LEU A 79 14.81 2.63 -5.60
CA LEU A 79 13.65 2.18 -4.81
C LEU A 79 13.57 0.64 -4.77
N SER A 80 13.75 -0.03 -5.90
CA SER A 80 13.69 -1.49 -5.97
C SER A 80 14.75 -2.18 -5.10
N LYS A 81 15.93 -1.57 -4.99
CA LYS A 81 17.05 -2.06 -4.15
C LYS A 81 16.77 -1.94 -2.65
N ARG A 82 15.84 -1.09 -2.23
CA ARG A 82 15.39 -0.97 -0.84
C ARG A 82 14.40 -2.07 -0.44
N ALA A 83 13.85 -2.81 -1.39
CA ALA A 83 12.91 -3.89 -1.13
C ALA A 83 13.52 -5.01 -0.28
N ALA A 84 12.71 -5.64 0.55
CA ALA A 84 13.08 -6.87 1.24
C ALA A 84 13.19 -8.02 0.23
N GLY A 85 14.23 -8.86 0.35
CA GLY A 85 14.43 -9.99 -0.54
C GLY A 85 14.68 -9.58 -2.00
N VAL A 86 13.84 -10.01 -2.93
CA VAL A 86 14.00 -9.73 -4.35
C VAL A 86 13.89 -8.24 -4.68
N SER A 87 14.78 -7.73 -5.52
CA SER A 87 14.71 -6.34 -5.99
C SER A 87 13.58 -6.16 -7.01
N ARG A 88 12.42 -5.73 -6.56
CA ARG A 88 11.23 -5.46 -7.37
C ARG A 88 10.60 -4.15 -6.99
N LEU A 89 9.91 -3.56 -7.94
CA LEU A 89 8.98 -2.46 -7.71
C LEU A 89 7.56 -2.99 -7.52
N ALA A 90 6.78 -2.27 -6.78
CA ALA A 90 5.33 -2.41 -6.81
C ALA A 90 4.67 -1.08 -7.11
N VAL A 91 3.52 -1.17 -7.76
CA VAL A 91 2.64 -0.04 -8.04
C VAL A 91 1.33 -0.28 -7.31
N LEU A 92 0.95 0.71 -6.53
CA LEU A 92 -0.31 0.75 -5.81
C LEU A 92 -1.25 1.76 -6.44
N ARG A 93 -2.46 1.33 -6.77
CA ARG A 93 -3.59 2.23 -7.05
C ARG A 93 -4.70 1.96 -6.06
N MET A 94 -5.24 3.02 -5.51
CA MET A 94 -6.39 2.96 -4.60
C MET A 94 -7.38 4.06 -4.95
N ASP A 95 -8.65 3.78 -4.72
CA ASP A 95 -9.74 4.74 -4.97
C ASP A 95 -10.88 4.52 -3.98
N VAL A 96 -11.57 5.61 -3.63
CA VAL A 96 -12.71 5.57 -2.71
C VAL A 96 -13.92 4.96 -3.40
N ASP A 97 -14.46 3.93 -2.79
CA ASP A 97 -15.62 3.22 -3.31
C ASP A 97 -16.88 4.09 -3.27
N ASN A 98 -17.66 4.04 -4.35
CA ASN A 98 -18.99 4.69 -4.42
C ASN A 98 -18.99 6.19 -4.10
N LEU A 99 -17.89 6.92 -4.34
CA LEU A 99 -17.81 8.33 -4.00
C LEU A 99 -18.91 9.16 -4.66
N GLY A 100 -19.24 8.89 -5.92
CA GLY A 100 -20.34 9.55 -6.63
C GLY A 100 -21.68 9.36 -5.95
N GLU A 101 -21.94 8.20 -5.35
CA GLU A 101 -23.15 7.94 -4.58
C GLU A 101 -23.12 8.62 -3.21
N THR A 102 -21.95 8.61 -2.56
CA THR A 102 -21.73 9.34 -1.30
C THR A 102 -22.03 10.82 -1.47
N PHE A 103 -21.64 11.44 -2.58
CA PHE A 103 -22.00 12.83 -2.89
C PHE A 103 -23.48 13.01 -3.26
N ARG A 104 -24.11 12.02 -3.91
CA ARG A 104 -25.50 12.13 -4.34
C ARG A 104 -26.50 11.91 -3.21
N SER A 105 -26.27 10.92 -2.39
CA SER A 105 -27.24 10.41 -1.40
C SER A 105 -26.70 10.31 0.03
N GLY A 106 -25.40 10.51 0.26
CA GLY A 106 -24.79 10.39 1.59
C GLY A 106 -25.20 11.46 2.59
N LEU A 107 -25.78 12.58 2.13
CA LEU A 107 -26.33 13.61 2.99
C LEU A 107 -27.87 13.59 2.93
N PRO A 108 -28.57 13.65 4.08
CA PRO A 108 -30.02 13.86 4.13
C PRO A 108 -30.46 15.11 3.35
N GLU A 109 -31.62 15.11 2.72
CA GLU A 109 -32.07 16.21 1.87
C GLU A 109 -32.02 17.58 2.55
N ASN A 110 -32.45 17.65 3.82
CA ASN A 110 -32.41 18.87 4.62
C ASN A 110 -31.01 19.32 5.00
N MET A 111 -30.00 18.51 4.73
CA MET A 111 -28.60 18.80 5.01
C MET A 111 -27.76 19.04 3.75
N ARG A 112 -28.34 18.96 2.58
CA ARG A 112 -27.65 19.19 1.30
C ARG A 112 -27.43 20.68 1.11
N SER A 113 -26.16 21.11 1.24
CA SER A 113 -25.73 22.47 0.96
C SER A 113 -24.36 22.46 0.31
N PHE A 114 -24.04 23.51 -0.44
CA PHE A 114 -22.74 23.67 -1.07
C PHE A 114 -21.58 23.57 -0.06
N ASP A 115 -21.72 24.18 1.09
CA ASP A 115 -20.69 24.18 2.14
C ASP A 115 -20.38 22.77 2.66
N ARG A 116 -21.40 21.92 2.80
CA ARG A 116 -21.22 20.54 3.26
C ARG A 116 -20.56 19.67 2.21
N TYR A 117 -20.98 19.82 0.95
CA TYR A 117 -20.31 19.13 -0.15
C TYR A 117 -18.85 19.59 -0.30
N ALA A 118 -18.58 20.88 -0.20
CA ALA A 118 -17.23 21.40 -0.22
C ALA A 118 -16.41 20.92 0.97
N SER A 119 -17.03 20.77 2.14
CA SER A 119 -16.35 20.22 3.34
C SER A 119 -16.03 18.74 3.20
N LEU A 120 -16.95 17.95 2.65
CA LEU A 120 -16.73 16.53 2.35
C LEU A 120 -15.60 16.34 1.33
N SER A 121 -15.61 17.11 0.24
CA SER A 121 -14.54 17.09 -0.77
C SER A 121 -13.19 17.48 -0.17
N ARG A 122 -13.14 18.50 0.70
CA ARG A 122 -11.92 18.88 1.41
C ARG A 122 -11.44 17.80 2.36
N ALA A 123 -12.35 17.08 3.01
CA ALA A 123 -11.98 15.97 3.90
C ALA A 123 -11.22 14.89 3.13
N PHE A 124 -11.77 14.38 2.01
CA PHE A 124 -11.06 13.42 1.17
C PHE A 124 -9.73 13.97 0.66
N THR A 125 -9.73 15.20 0.14
CA THR A 125 -8.48 15.86 -0.31
C THR A 125 -7.44 15.93 0.82
N THR A 126 -7.86 16.18 2.06
CA THR A 126 -6.96 16.22 3.22
C THR A 126 -6.37 14.83 3.49
N PHE A 127 -7.19 13.79 3.44
CA PHE A 127 -6.69 12.43 3.61
C PHE A 127 -5.62 12.09 2.58
N PHE A 128 -5.93 12.18 1.29
CA PHE A 128 -5.02 11.77 0.24
C PHE A 128 -3.80 12.69 0.09
N LYS A 129 -3.92 13.98 0.35
CA LYS A 129 -2.83 14.94 0.14
C LYS A 129 -2.00 15.27 1.38
N ILE A 130 -2.48 14.93 2.57
CA ILE A 130 -1.76 15.19 3.83
C ILE A 130 -1.52 13.90 4.60
N VAL A 131 -2.58 13.11 4.87
CA VAL A 131 -2.43 11.91 5.72
C VAL A 131 -1.59 10.85 5.02
N VAL A 132 -1.85 10.57 3.75
CA VAL A 132 -1.09 9.57 2.99
C VAL A 132 0.42 9.89 2.93
N PRO A 133 0.87 11.11 2.58
CA PRO A 133 2.28 11.47 2.67
C PRO A 133 2.88 11.34 4.08
N LEU A 134 2.10 11.60 5.13
CA LEU A 134 2.56 11.41 6.52
C LEU A 134 2.75 9.92 6.85
N ILE A 135 1.88 9.05 6.36
CA ILE A 135 2.04 7.60 6.49
C ILE A 135 3.33 7.15 5.81
N LEU A 136 3.57 7.59 4.57
CA LEU A 136 4.79 7.31 3.81
C LEU A 136 6.06 7.77 4.55
N ALA A 137 6.02 8.93 5.20
CA ALA A 137 7.11 9.49 6.00
C ALA A 137 7.27 8.83 7.38
N GLY A 138 6.62 7.69 7.65
CA GLY A 138 6.73 6.97 8.93
C GLY A 138 5.94 7.61 10.08
N GLY A 139 5.07 8.58 9.82
CA GLY A 139 4.28 9.29 10.82
C GLY A 139 3.05 8.55 11.35
N TYR A 140 2.77 7.35 10.87
CA TYR A 140 1.64 6.54 11.34
C TYR A 140 2.08 5.62 12.48
N GLU A 141 1.46 5.77 13.66
CA GLU A 141 1.88 5.02 14.86
C GLU A 141 1.67 3.50 14.71
N ASN A 142 0.58 3.10 14.06
CA ASN A 142 0.20 1.70 13.85
C ASN A 142 0.74 1.12 12.53
N SER A 143 1.83 1.69 11.99
CA SER A 143 2.45 1.22 10.76
C SER A 143 2.80 -0.25 10.82
N LEU A 144 2.43 -0.98 9.78
CA LEU A 144 2.77 -2.39 9.61
C LEU A 144 4.27 -2.54 9.35
N CYS A 145 4.92 -3.47 10.04
CA CYS A 145 6.34 -3.77 9.90
C CYS A 145 6.57 -5.28 9.91
N LEU A 146 6.26 -5.93 8.80
CA LEU A 146 6.46 -7.37 8.63
C LEU A 146 7.90 -7.72 8.30
N MET A 147 8.53 -6.92 7.43
CA MET A 147 9.81 -7.25 6.82
C MET A 147 11.00 -6.45 7.38
N GLY A 148 10.81 -5.63 8.40
CA GLY A 148 11.89 -4.78 8.93
C GLY A 148 11.54 -4.09 10.23
N GLU A 149 12.15 -2.93 10.44
CA GLU A 149 11.83 -1.97 11.48
C GLU A 149 10.91 -0.89 10.93
N LYS A 150 10.21 -0.17 11.81
CA LYS A 150 9.40 0.98 11.41
C LYS A 150 10.29 2.06 10.80
N HIS A 151 10.01 2.46 9.57
CA HIS A 151 10.82 3.41 8.80
C HIS A 151 9.93 4.19 7.82
N GLU A 152 10.53 5.19 7.18
CA GLU A 152 9.93 5.82 5.99
C GLU A 152 9.77 4.78 4.87
N ARG A 153 8.68 4.86 4.12
CA ARG A 153 8.42 3.92 3.03
C ARG A 153 9.27 4.25 1.80
N ALA A 154 10.00 3.27 1.30
CA ALA A 154 10.77 3.39 0.07
C ALA A 154 9.85 3.47 -1.15
N ALA A 155 9.20 4.61 -1.32
CA ALA A 155 8.19 4.84 -2.33
C ALA A 155 8.16 6.30 -2.81
N THR A 156 7.43 6.54 -3.89
CA THR A 156 7.16 7.86 -4.44
C THR A 156 5.69 7.98 -4.79
N VAL A 157 5.04 9.04 -4.35
CA VAL A 157 3.70 9.40 -4.78
C VAL A 157 3.81 10.02 -6.16
N VAL A 158 3.33 9.30 -7.17
CA VAL A 158 3.27 9.79 -8.54
C VAL A 158 2.07 10.71 -8.73
N TYR A 159 0.94 10.29 -8.17
CA TYR A 159 -0.30 11.04 -8.21
C TYR A 159 -1.13 10.76 -6.95
N SER A 160 -1.79 11.80 -6.46
CA SER A 160 -2.82 11.67 -5.44
C SER A 160 -3.86 12.76 -5.65
N GLY A 161 -5.07 12.33 -5.95
CA GLY A 161 -6.22 13.19 -6.24
C GLY A 161 -7.00 13.59 -4.99
N GLY A 162 -8.29 13.80 -5.18
CA GLY A 162 -9.24 13.99 -4.08
C GLY A 162 -9.72 12.68 -3.47
N ASP A 163 -9.64 11.58 -4.21
CA ASP A 163 -10.21 10.28 -3.90
C ASP A 163 -9.37 9.10 -4.37
N ASP A 164 -8.41 9.33 -5.23
CA ASP A 164 -7.56 8.31 -5.82
C ASP A 164 -6.08 8.54 -5.55
N LEU A 165 -5.31 7.47 -5.60
CA LEU A 165 -3.89 7.42 -5.27
C LEU A 165 -3.13 6.53 -6.26
N PHE A 166 -1.94 6.99 -6.65
CA PHE A 166 -0.98 6.23 -7.43
C PHE A 166 0.42 6.36 -6.82
N VAL A 167 0.97 5.25 -6.33
CA VAL A 167 2.28 5.18 -5.69
C VAL A 167 3.14 4.12 -6.36
N VAL A 168 4.42 4.40 -6.53
CA VAL A 168 5.44 3.45 -6.97
C VAL A 168 6.52 3.34 -5.91
N GLY A 169 6.97 2.12 -5.59
CA GLY A 169 8.01 1.93 -4.57
C GLY A 169 8.54 0.51 -4.49
N ALA A 170 9.35 0.26 -3.48
CA ALA A 170 9.81 -1.07 -3.14
C ALA A 170 8.60 -1.97 -2.84
N TRP A 171 8.55 -3.17 -3.41
CA TRP A 171 7.38 -4.03 -3.31
C TRP A 171 6.94 -4.31 -1.86
N SER A 172 7.88 -4.53 -0.96
CA SER A 172 7.62 -4.79 0.45
C SER A 172 6.96 -3.60 1.15
N ASP A 173 7.49 -2.40 0.90
CA ASP A 173 6.98 -1.16 1.46
C ASP A 173 5.60 -0.79 0.92
N VAL A 174 5.37 -1.03 -0.37
CA VAL A 174 4.09 -0.72 -1.02
C VAL A 174 2.96 -1.63 -0.52
N LEU A 175 3.23 -2.92 -0.29
CA LEU A 175 2.25 -3.85 0.29
C LEU A 175 1.87 -3.45 1.72
N GLU A 176 2.86 -3.16 2.56
CA GLU A 176 2.63 -2.70 3.93
C GLU A 176 1.92 -1.35 3.95
N LEU A 177 2.32 -0.42 3.06
CA LEU A 177 1.68 0.88 2.88
C LEU A 177 0.19 0.77 2.54
N ALA A 178 -0.19 -0.16 1.67
CA ALA A 178 -1.59 -0.35 1.29
C ALA A 178 -2.46 -0.71 2.51
N VAL A 179 -1.95 -1.56 3.39
CA VAL A 179 -2.61 -1.91 4.66
C VAL A 179 -2.68 -0.70 5.60
N ASP A 180 -1.58 0.05 5.74
CA ASP A 180 -1.54 1.24 6.57
C ASP A 180 -2.53 2.31 6.10
N ILE A 181 -2.58 2.58 4.79
CA ILE A 181 -3.53 3.53 4.20
C ILE A 181 -4.97 3.08 4.48
N ARG A 182 -5.26 1.79 4.31
CA ARG A 182 -6.61 1.26 4.57
C ARG A 182 -7.00 1.40 6.04
N ARG A 183 -6.11 1.10 6.97
CA ARG A 183 -6.33 1.27 8.42
C ARG A 183 -6.57 2.74 8.77
N ALA A 184 -5.67 3.62 8.33
CA ALA A 184 -5.80 5.06 8.54
C ALA A 184 -7.07 5.65 7.90
N PHE A 185 -7.48 5.15 6.73
CA PHE A 185 -8.71 5.58 6.08
C PHE A 185 -9.96 5.18 6.90
N ARG A 186 -9.98 3.97 7.45
CA ARG A 186 -11.04 3.51 8.35
C ARG A 186 -11.18 4.41 9.57
N GLU A 187 -10.04 4.73 10.21
CA GLU A 187 -10.01 5.67 11.34
C GLU A 187 -10.50 7.06 10.92
N PHE A 188 -10.06 7.54 9.75
CA PHE A 188 -10.41 8.86 9.22
C PHE A 188 -11.91 9.00 8.93
N VAL A 189 -12.55 7.97 8.41
CA VAL A 189 -14.02 7.94 8.16
C VAL A 189 -14.83 7.47 9.37
N CYS A 190 -14.20 7.35 10.55
CA CYS A 190 -14.83 6.89 11.80
C CYS A 190 -15.53 5.54 11.64
N ASP A 191 -14.89 4.58 10.98
CA ASP A 191 -15.42 3.24 10.69
C ASP A 191 -16.76 3.21 9.96
N ASN A 192 -17.09 4.26 9.21
CA ASN A 192 -18.32 4.30 8.42
C ASN A 192 -18.28 3.21 7.33
N PRO A 193 -19.18 2.19 7.40
CA PRO A 193 -19.14 1.07 6.44
C PRO A 193 -19.61 1.45 5.03
N SER A 194 -20.23 2.62 4.86
CA SER A 194 -20.68 3.12 3.56
C SER A 194 -19.59 3.83 2.77
N VAL A 195 -18.46 4.12 3.38
CA VAL A 195 -17.31 4.81 2.76
C VAL A 195 -16.11 3.91 2.88
N THR A 196 -15.78 3.22 1.81
CA THR A 196 -14.73 2.22 1.75
C THR A 196 -13.69 2.57 0.71
N LEU A 197 -12.60 1.83 0.68
CA LEU A 197 -11.47 2.05 -0.19
C LEU A 197 -11.07 0.73 -0.82
N SER A 198 -11.00 0.67 -2.15
CA SER A 198 -10.48 -0.49 -2.87
C SER A 198 -9.13 -0.19 -3.49
N GLY A 199 -8.29 -1.20 -3.64
CA GLY A 199 -6.96 -1.02 -4.18
C GLY A 199 -6.40 -2.23 -4.91
N GLY A 200 -5.49 -1.95 -5.86
CA GLY A 200 -4.77 -2.97 -6.60
C GLY A 200 -3.27 -2.73 -6.57
N ILE A 201 -2.51 -3.81 -6.43
CA ILE A 201 -1.05 -3.79 -6.39
C ILE A 201 -0.53 -4.72 -7.48
N SER A 202 0.37 -4.20 -8.31
CA SER A 202 1.10 -4.97 -9.31
C SER A 202 2.60 -4.92 -9.04
N ILE A 203 3.29 -6.04 -9.25
CA ILE A 203 4.73 -6.18 -8.99
C ILE A 203 5.48 -6.24 -10.30
N HIS A 204 6.59 -5.50 -10.40
CA HIS A 204 7.31 -5.23 -11.62
C HIS A 204 8.82 -5.39 -11.47
N LYS A 205 9.49 -5.68 -12.59
CA LYS A 205 10.95 -5.63 -12.67
C LYS A 205 11.43 -4.17 -12.75
N PRO A 206 12.61 -3.85 -12.17
CA PRO A 206 13.25 -2.57 -12.45
C PRO A 206 13.45 -2.37 -13.95
N GLY A 207 13.16 -1.15 -14.45
CA GLY A 207 13.29 -0.81 -15.87
C GLY A 207 12.05 -1.09 -16.72
N GLU A 208 11.00 -1.66 -16.17
CA GLU A 208 9.71 -1.77 -16.86
C GLU A 208 9.11 -0.38 -17.10
N PRO A 209 8.52 -0.10 -18.27
CA PRO A 209 7.92 1.21 -18.56
C PRO A 209 6.75 1.54 -17.61
N LEU A 210 6.75 2.74 -17.05
CA LEU A 210 5.75 3.17 -16.07
C LEU A 210 4.31 3.04 -16.56
N TYR A 211 4.05 3.24 -17.86
CA TYR A 211 2.70 3.12 -18.40
C TYR A 211 2.16 1.68 -18.35
N LEU A 212 3.02 0.67 -18.55
CA LEU A 212 2.64 -0.75 -18.39
C LEU A 212 2.36 -1.08 -16.93
N MET A 213 3.21 -0.58 -16.03
CA MET A 213 2.98 -0.74 -14.59
C MET A 213 1.65 -0.08 -14.17
N ALA A 214 1.35 1.11 -14.70
CA ALA A 214 0.10 1.83 -14.40
C ALA A 214 -1.14 1.10 -14.94
N GLU A 215 -1.04 0.48 -16.13
CA GLU A 215 -2.10 -0.34 -16.72
C GLU A 215 -2.37 -1.59 -15.87
N ALA A 216 -1.32 -2.30 -15.45
CA ALA A 216 -1.44 -3.48 -14.60
C ALA A 216 -2.07 -3.14 -13.23
N ALA A 217 -1.60 -2.06 -12.59
CA ALA A 217 -2.16 -1.61 -11.31
C ALA A 217 -3.62 -1.14 -11.45
N GLY A 218 -3.98 -0.52 -12.60
CA GLY A 218 -5.36 -0.17 -12.93
C GLY A 218 -6.26 -1.39 -13.07
N ALA A 219 -5.80 -2.42 -13.78
CA ALA A 219 -6.53 -3.68 -13.89
C ALA A 219 -6.69 -4.39 -12.55
N ALA A 220 -5.68 -4.32 -11.67
CA ALA A 220 -5.77 -4.83 -10.30
C ALA A 220 -6.81 -4.08 -9.46
N GLU A 221 -6.84 -2.75 -9.56
CA GLU A 221 -7.84 -1.90 -8.88
C GLU A 221 -9.26 -2.23 -9.36
N GLU A 222 -9.47 -2.34 -10.68
CA GLU A 222 -10.76 -2.74 -11.25
C GLU A 222 -11.21 -4.12 -10.77
N ALA A 223 -10.26 -5.06 -10.67
CA ALA A 223 -10.55 -6.39 -10.13
C ALA A 223 -10.94 -6.34 -8.64
N ALA A 224 -10.28 -5.49 -7.85
CA ALA A 224 -10.66 -5.27 -6.45
C ALA A 224 -12.05 -4.67 -6.33
N LYS A 225 -12.38 -3.65 -7.12
CA LYS A 225 -13.72 -3.04 -7.16
C LYS A 225 -14.81 -3.97 -7.67
N GLY A 226 -14.44 -4.92 -8.54
CA GLY A 226 -15.33 -5.96 -9.07
C GLY A 226 -15.54 -7.15 -8.13
N ASN A 227 -14.86 -7.20 -6.99
CA ASN A 227 -15.00 -8.30 -6.04
C ASN A 227 -16.40 -8.28 -5.40
N GLU A 228 -17.20 -9.31 -5.68
CA GLU A 228 -18.54 -9.45 -5.15
C GLU A 228 -18.78 -10.90 -4.71
N ILE A 229 -18.97 -11.09 -3.42
CA ILE A 229 -19.20 -12.40 -2.82
C ILE A 229 -20.34 -12.28 -1.79
N ASN A 230 -21.39 -13.06 -1.96
CA ASN A 230 -22.53 -13.14 -1.04
C ASN A 230 -23.20 -11.78 -0.72
N GLY A 231 -23.28 -10.88 -1.71
CA GLY A 231 -23.85 -9.54 -1.55
C GLY A 231 -22.93 -8.52 -0.89
N ARG A 232 -21.73 -8.90 -0.48
CA ARG A 232 -20.65 -8.00 -0.11
C ARG A 232 -19.86 -7.66 -1.37
N ASN A 233 -19.64 -6.39 -1.62
CA ASN A 233 -18.87 -5.91 -2.76
C ASN A 233 -17.92 -4.80 -2.35
N LYS A 234 -16.85 -4.60 -3.16
CA LYS A 234 -15.83 -3.57 -2.91
C LYS A 234 -15.13 -3.73 -1.56
N ASP A 235 -14.57 -2.69 -0.99
CA ASP A 235 -13.77 -2.76 0.24
C ASP A 235 -12.72 -3.88 0.17
N SER A 236 -12.01 -3.93 -0.95
CA SER A 236 -11.21 -5.07 -1.37
C SER A 236 -9.83 -4.65 -1.85
N ALA A 237 -8.90 -5.58 -1.88
CA ALA A 237 -7.59 -5.40 -2.48
C ALA A 237 -7.20 -6.59 -3.36
N VAL A 238 -6.42 -6.31 -4.40
CA VAL A 238 -5.62 -7.31 -5.13
C VAL A 238 -4.16 -7.10 -4.72
N PRO A 239 -3.61 -7.92 -3.81
CA PRO A 239 -2.26 -7.70 -3.29
C PRO A 239 -1.14 -8.10 -4.26
N PHE A 240 -1.42 -9.03 -5.17
CA PHE A 240 -0.43 -9.55 -6.14
C PHE A 240 -1.10 -9.75 -7.49
N TYR A 241 -1.03 -8.74 -8.35
CA TYR A 241 -1.56 -8.85 -9.69
C TYR A 241 -0.46 -9.25 -10.69
N GLU A 242 -0.61 -10.42 -11.26
CA GLU A 242 0.34 -10.99 -12.21
C GLU A 242 -0.08 -10.80 -13.68
N GLY A 243 -1.21 -10.14 -13.92
CA GLY A 243 -1.75 -9.88 -15.25
C GLY A 243 -2.90 -10.80 -15.66
N PRO A 244 -3.57 -10.51 -16.80
CA PRO A 244 -4.77 -11.24 -17.21
C PRO A 244 -4.50 -12.69 -17.66
N GLU A 245 -3.27 -13.01 -18.02
CA GLU A 245 -2.89 -14.38 -18.43
C GLU A 245 -2.70 -15.31 -17.21
N ALA A 246 -2.25 -14.79 -16.08
CA ALA A 246 -2.10 -15.55 -14.84
C ALA A 246 -3.44 -16.12 -14.35
N ARG A 247 -4.54 -15.39 -14.58
CA ARG A 247 -5.91 -15.85 -14.25
C ARG A 247 -6.35 -17.12 -14.96
N LYS A 248 -5.77 -17.43 -16.13
CA LYS A 248 -6.15 -18.63 -16.89
C LYS A 248 -5.61 -19.91 -16.28
N ILE A 249 -4.59 -19.81 -15.44
CA ILE A 249 -3.92 -20.96 -14.81
C ILE A 249 -4.57 -21.33 -13.48
N THR A 250 -5.15 -20.36 -12.77
CA THR A 250 -5.75 -20.55 -11.43
C THR A 250 -7.22 -20.12 -11.42
N ASN A 251 -8.10 -21.04 -11.81
CA ASN A 251 -9.55 -20.75 -11.88
C ASN A 251 -10.28 -20.71 -10.53
N THR A 252 -9.61 -20.88 -9.39
CA THR A 252 -10.26 -21.24 -8.13
C THR A 252 -10.00 -20.29 -6.95
N VAL A 253 -8.95 -19.45 -6.99
CA VAL A 253 -8.68 -18.47 -5.93
C VAL A 253 -8.93 -17.07 -6.47
N PRO A 254 -9.81 -16.28 -5.85
CA PRO A 254 -10.01 -14.90 -6.27
C PRO A 254 -8.73 -14.09 -6.01
N ASP A 255 -8.23 -13.41 -7.05
CA ASP A 255 -7.10 -12.47 -6.91
C ASP A 255 -7.42 -11.33 -5.96
N ALA A 256 -8.71 -11.02 -5.81
CA ALA A 256 -9.22 -9.98 -4.94
C ALA A 256 -9.64 -10.57 -3.58
N LEU A 257 -9.17 -9.93 -2.52
CA LEU A 257 -9.51 -10.22 -1.13
C LEU A 257 -10.23 -9.02 -0.53
N PHE A 258 -11.22 -9.26 0.31
CA PHE A 258 -11.72 -8.19 1.17
C PHE A 258 -10.64 -7.77 2.17
N TRP A 259 -10.65 -6.52 2.61
CA TRP A 259 -9.59 -6.02 3.50
C TRP A 259 -9.48 -6.78 4.83
N ASP A 260 -10.56 -7.31 5.37
CA ASP A 260 -10.51 -8.18 6.55
C ASP A 260 -9.84 -9.54 6.26
N GLU A 261 -9.90 -10.01 5.02
CA GLU A 261 -9.14 -11.18 4.57
C GLU A 261 -7.66 -10.84 4.40
N VAL A 262 -7.33 -9.63 3.89
CA VAL A 262 -5.94 -9.12 3.87
C VAL A 262 -5.38 -9.01 5.29
N GLU A 263 -6.15 -8.52 6.26
CA GLU A 263 -5.76 -8.53 7.67
C GLU A 263 -5.56 -9.95 8.21
N GLY A 264 -6.31 -10.92 7.72
CA GLY A 264 -6.08 -12.34 7.99
C GLY A 264 -4.73 -12.85 7.50
N VAL A 265 -4.31 -12.42 6.29
CA VAL A 265 -2.97 -12.68 5.72
C VAL A 265 -1.89 -12.02 6.57
N VAL A 266 -2.04 -10.75 6.90
CA VAL A 266 -1.10 -10.00 7.76
C VAL A 266 -0.93 -10.71 9.11
N SER A 267 -2.02 -11.04 9.78
CA SER A 267 -1.99 -11.76 11.06
C SER A 267 -1.31 -13.14 10.97
N LEU A 268 -1.43 -13.82 9.83
CA LEU A 268 -0.71 -15.07 9.59
C LEU A 268 0.80 -14.83 9.44
N LEU A 269 1.19 -13.81 8.68
CA LEU A 269 2.58 -13.41 8.47
C LEU A 269 3.25 -12.95 9.77
N GLU A 270 2.59 -12.14 10.59
CA GLU A 270 3.08 -11.71 11.90
C GLU A 270 3.40 -12.90 12.78
N ARG A 271 2.50 -13.89 12.86
CA ARG A 271 2.72 -15.11 13.63
C ARG A 271 3.88 -15.96 13.10
N ILE A 272 3.99 -16.10 11.78
CA ILE A 272 5.13 -16.80 11.17
C ILE A 272 6.44 -16.07 11.49
N ASN A 273 6.46 -14.73 11.36
CA ASN A 273 7.64 -13.91 11.62
C ASN A 273 8.08 -13.92 13.07
N THR A 274 7.17 -14.06 14.05
CA THR A 274 7.53 -14.22 15.46
C THR A 274 8.44 -15.44 15.65
N PHE A 275 8.13 -16.57 15.02
CA PHE A 275 8.97 -17.76 15.09
C PHE A 275 10.29 -17.63 14.32
N ARG A 276 10.32 -16.83 13.26
CA ARG A 276 11.54 -16.58 12.45
C ARG A 276 12.54 -15.69 13.20
N LYS A 277 12.07 -14.60 13.82
CA LYS A 277 12.91 -13.62 14.52
C LYS A 277 13.50 -14.21 15.82
N ASP A 278 12.76 -15.02 16.53
CA ASP A 278 13.21 -15.64 17.79
C ASP A 278 14.28 -16.74 17.59
N GLY A 279 14.61 -17.09 16.35
CA GLY A 279 15.55 -18.19 16.05
C GLY A 279 15.11 -19.56 16.57
N LYS A 280 13.89 -19.63 17.14
CA LYS A 280 13.33 -20.86 17.74
C LYS A 280 12.95 -21.90 16.69
N LEU A 281 12.73 -21.44 15.46
CA LEU A 281 12.53 -22.29 14.30
C LEU A 281 13.32 -21.74 13.11
N PRO A 282 14.27 -22.52 12.59
CA PRO A 282 14.60 -22.35 11.21
C PRO A 282 13.38 -22.81 10.41
N PHE A 283 12.50 -21.90 10.00
CA PHE A 283 11.68 -22.18 8.82
C PHE A 283 12.70 -22.37 7.68
N PRO A 284 12.96 -23.59 7.23
CA PRO A 284 13.87 -23.76 6.12
C PRO A 284 13.26 -23.04 4.92
N ARG A 285 14.08 -22.50 4.02
CA ARG A 285 13.61 -21.95 2.71
C ARG A 285 12.62 -22.90 2.03
N GLY A 286 12.76 -24.21 2.26
CA GLY A 286 11.81 -25.22 1.85
C GLY A 286 10.41 -25.14 2.47
N PHE A 287 10.21 -24.39 3.55
CA PHE A 287 8.87 -24.26 4.15
C PHE A 287 7.97 -23.35 3.34
N THR A 288 8.45 -22.19 2.92
CA THR A 288 7.68 -21.29 2.04
C THR A 288 7.33 -21.98 0.72
N ARG A 289 8.29 -22.69 0.14
CA ARG A 289 8.05 -23.50 -1.06
C ARG A 289 7.02 -24.61 -0.83
N LEU A 290 7.05 -25.25 0.34
CA LEU A 290 6.02 -26.21 0.72
C LEU A 290 4.63 -25.56 0.82
N LEU A 291 4.52 -24.36 1.38
CA LEU A 291 3.24 -23.66 1.47
C LEU A 291 2.67 -23.39 0.06
N LEU A 292 3.51 -22.91 -0.87
CA LEU A 292 3.10 -22.70 -2.26
C LEU A 292 2.66 -24.00 -2.91
N GLU A 293 3.45 -25.08 -2.77
CA GLU A 293 3.10 -26.40 -3.31
C GLU A 293 1.77 -26.94 -2.73
N VAL A 294 1.54 -26.71 -1.43
CA VAL A 294 0.28 -27.12 -0.78
C VAL A 294 -0.90 -26.39 -1.40
N VAL A 295 -0.76 -25.10 -1.68
CA VAL A 295 -1.83 -24.31 -2.33
C VAL A 295 -2.04 -24.77 -3.77
N ASP A 296 -0.97 -24.97 -4.54
CA ASP A 296 -1.07 -25.43 -5.93
C ASP A 296 -1.80 -26.78 -6.04
N VAL A 297 -1.43 -27.73 -5.16
CA VAL A 297 -2.12 -29.04 -5.10
C VAL A 297 -3.56 -28.89 -4.61
N TYR A 298 -3.80 -27.99 -3.65
CA TYR A 298 -5.16 -27.74 -3.15
C TYR A 298 -6.08 -27.22 -4.25
N GLU A 299 -5.60 -26.31 -5.09
CA GLU A 299 -6.35 -25.76 -6.23
C GLU A 299 -6.64 -26.83 -7.31
N GLN A 300 -5.73 -27.78 -7.49
CA GLN A 300 -5.89 -28.86 -8.47
C GLN A 300 -6.73 -30.02 -7.95
N GLU A 301 -6.49 -30.46 -6.73
CA GLU A 301 -6.99 -31.72 -6.16
C GLU A 301 -7.85 -31.54 -4.90
N GLY A 302 -8.07 -30.29 -4.47
CA GLY A 302 -8.84 -29.97 -3.28
C GLY A 302 -8.10 -30.34 -1.97
N ARG A 303 -8.81 -30.99 -1.06
CA ARG A 303 -8.33 -31.26 0.32
C ARG A 303 -7.13 -32.23 0.44
N LEU A 304 -6.71 -32.88 -0.63
CA LEU A 304 -5.64 -33.89 -0.61
C LEU A 304 -4.26 -33.34 -0.20
N SER A 305 -4.05 -32.01 -0.30
CA SER A 305 -2.79 -31.36 0.10
C SER A 305 -2.59 -31.22 1.62
N LEU A 306 -3.65 -31.17 2.40
CA LEU A 306 -3.56 -30.96 3.87
C LEU A 306 -2.73 -32.00 4.62
N PRO A 307 -2.76 -33.32 4.31
CA PRO A 307 -1.92 -34.30 4.99
C PRO A 307 -0.42 -34.01 4.83
N LYS A 308 0.03 -33.50 3.68
CA LYS A 308 1.43 -33.12 3.43
C LYS A 308 1.86 -31.97 4.33
N LEU A 309 1.02 -30.94 4.45
CA LEU A 309 1.26 -29.82 5.36
C LEU A 309 1.28 -30.27 6.82
N ALA A 310 0.32 -31.08 7.23
CA ALA A 310 0.24 -31.61 8.60
C ALA A 310 1.49 -32.42 8.97
N TYR A 311 1.99 -33.25 8.07
CA TYR A 311 3.22 -34.04 8.26
C TYR A 311 4.45 -33.12 8.40
N ALA A 312 4.59 -32.11 7.54
CA ALA A 312 5.71 -31.19 7.60
C ALA A 312 5.71 -30.39 8.92
N LEU A 313 4.54 -29.88 9.34
CA LEU A 313 4.39 -29.17 10.60
C LEU A 313 4.70 -30.07 11.82
N ALA A 314 4.30 -31.34 11.79
CA ALA A 314 4.64 -32.30 12.84
C ALA A 314 6.16 -32.56 12.94
N ARG A 315 6.84 -32.69 11.80
CA ARG A 315 8.31 -32.83 11.79
C ARG A 315 9.03 -31.60 12.34
N MET A 316 8.53 -30.41 12.00
CA MET A 316 9.08 -29.16 12.53
C MET A 316 8.88 -29.07 14.04
N GLU A 317 7.72 -29.50 14.55
CA GLU A 317 7.40 -29.57 15.97
C GLU A 317 8.37 -30.44 16.73
N GLU A 318 8.68 -31.62 16.20
CA GLU A 318 9.64 -32.56 16.80
C GLU A 318 11.06 -31.99 16.81
N SER A 319 11.53 -31.48 15.68
CA SER A 319 12.90 -30.94 15.54
C SER A 319 13.14 -29.68 16.38
N GLY A 320 12.15 -28.83 16.51
CA GLY A 320 12.20 -27.55 17.23
C GLY A 320 11.86 -27.65 18.73
N LYS A 321 11.50 -28.81 19.25
CA LYS A 321 10.99 -28.99 20.62
C LYS A 321 9.81 -28.10 20.98
N LEU A 322 8.89 -27.89 20.00
CA LEU A 322 7.79 -26.92 20.08
C LEU A 322 6.48 -27.55 20.57
N LYS A 323 6.49 -28.82 20.94
CA LYS A 323 5.27 -29.57 21.28
C LYS A 323 4.47 -28.90 22.41
N GLU A 324 5.15 -28.26 23.36
CA GLU A 324 4.56 -27.59 24.52
C GLU A 324 4.38 -26.05 24.28
N ASN A 325 4.79 -25.53 23.13
CA ASN A 325 4.66 -24.12 22.83
C ASN A 325 3.23 -23.81 22.36
N SER A 326 2.50 -23.01 23.13
CA SER A 326 1.10 -22.64 22.87
C SER A 326 0.93 -21.89 21.55
N ASP A 327 1.84 -20.96 21.24
CA ASP A 327 1.77 -20.12 20.05
C ASP A 327 2.03 -20.96 18.79
N TRP A 328 2.95 -21.93 18.89
CA TRP A 328 3.15 -22.91 17.83
C TRP A 328 1.91 -23.75 17.56
N GLN A 329 1.28 -24.25 18.61
CA GLN A 329 0.08 -25.08 18.49
C GLN A 329 -1.08 -24.26 17.87
N GLU A 330 -1.16 -22.97 18.18
CA GLU A 330 -2.14 -22.07 17.58
C GLU A 330 -1.84 -21.83 16.12
N LEU A 331 -0.58 -21.51 15.74
CA LEU A 331 -0.15 -21.33 14.35
C LEU A 331 -0.41 -22.60 13.53
N LYS A 332 -0.03 -23.77 14.08
CA LYS A 332 -0.26 -25.08 13.43
C LYS A 332 -1.75 -25.32 13.16
N ARG A 333 -2.60 -25.06 14.17
CA ARG A 333 -4.06 -25.16 13.98
C ARG A 333 -4.59 -24.19 12.95
N LYS A 334 -4.07 -22.95 12.91
CA LYS A 334 -4.48 -21.93 11.93
C LYS A 334 -4.07 -22.37 10.53
N LEU A 335 -2.85 -22.84 10.31
CA LEU A 335 -2.36 -23.31 9.01
C LEU A 335 -3.13 -24.52 8.45
N LEU A 336 -3.65 -25.37 9.31
CA LEU A 336 -4.43 -26.55 8.92
C LEU A 336 -5.93 -26.29 8.73
N LYS A 337 -6.40 -25.05 8.97
CA LYS A 337 -7.79 -24.70 8.66
C LYS A 337 -7.96 -24.56 7.14
N ILE A 338 -9.03 -25.14 6.63
CA ILE A 338 -9.40 -25.08 5.22
C ILE A 338 -9.52 -23.62 4.76
N GLU A 339 -10.21 -22.77 5.53
CA GLU A 339 -10.35 -21.35 5.24
C GLU A 339 -8.99 -20.64 5.09
N THR A 340 -8.00 -21.01 5.91
CA THR A 340 -6.64 -20.44 5.82
C THR A 340 -5.99 -20.83 4.49
N VAL A 341 -6.12 -22.08 4.08
CA VAL A 341 -5.55 -22.57 2.81
C VAL A 341 -6.23 -21.89 1.61
N GLU A 342 -7.54 -21.75 1.66
CA GLU A 342 -8.34 -21.18 0.57
C GLU A 342 -8.09 -19.68 0.38
N LYS A 343 -7.97 -18.92 1.48
CA LYS A 343 -7.99 -17.46 1.42
C LYS A 343 -6.63 -16.81 1.71
N TYR A 344 -5.88 -17.34 2.69
CA TYR A 344 -4.74 -16.63 3.26
C TYR A 344 -3.39 -17.22 2.87
N LEU A 345 -3.34 -18.52 2.56
CA LEU A 345 -2.06 -19.21 2.43
C LEU A 345 -1.30 -18.80 1.18
N ARG A 346 -1.97 -18.64 0.01
CA ARG A 346 -1.32 -18.22 -1.22
C ARG A 346 -0.71 -16.84 -1.10
N PRO A 347 -1.45 -15.77 -0.75
CA PRO A 347 -0.87 -14.44 -0.63
C PRO A 347 0.20 -14.38 0.46
N ALA A 348 0.05 -15.09 1.58
CA ALA A 348 1.07 -15.15 2.62
C ALA A 348 2.35 -15.85 2.12
N ALA A 349 2.23 -16.97 1.44
CA ALA A 349 3.37 -17.71 0.89
C ALA A 349 4.08 -16.94 -0.23
N THR A 350 3.33 -16.25 -1.10
CA THR A 350 3.89 -15.35 -2.12
C THR A 350 4.68 -14.21 -1.49
N TRP A 351 4.14 -13.59 -0.45
CA TRP A 351 4.85 -12.52 0.27
C TRP A 351 6.16 -13.03 0.89
N LEU A 352 6.11 -14.19 1.55
CA LEU A 352 7.30 -14.82 2.13
C LEU A 352 8.33 -15.21 1.07
N ASP A 353 7.90 -15.78 -0.06
CA ASP A 353 8.78 -16.19 -1.16
C ASP A 353 9.54 -15.00 -1.74
N LEU A 354 8.85 -13.89 -2.01
CA LEU A 354 9.48 -12.66 -2.47
C LEU A 354 10.49 -12.10 -1.46
N ALA A 355 10.19 -12.20 -0.16
CA ALA A 355 11.07 -11.74 0.91
C ALA A 355 12.27 -12.65 1.17
N GLU A 356 12.19 -13.94 0.81
CA GLU A 356 13.26 -14.92 1.02
C GLU A 356 14.23 -15.05 -0.16
N ARG A 357 13.84 -14.61 -1.34
CA ARG A 357 14.73 -14.62 -2.52
C ARG A 357 15.90 -13.65 -2.31
N GLU A 358 17.09 -14.04 -2.71
CA GLU A 358 18.27 -13.19 -2.60
C GLU A 358 18.23 -12.08 -3.67
N LYS A 359 18.80 -10.90 -3.31
CA LYS A 359 19.01 -9.79 -4.25
C LYS A 359 20.01 -10.26 -5.32
N GLY A 360 19.57 -10.79 -6.41
CA GLY A 360 20.43 -11.29 -7.48
C GLY A 360 20.02 -12.64 -8.04
N ASP A 361 19.04 -13.32 -7.45
CA ASP A 361 18.38 -14.43 -8.11
C ASP A 361 17.62 -13.88 -9.33
N ALA A 362 18.34 -13.85 -10.46
CA ALA A 362 17.74 -13.57 -11.75
C ALA A 362 16.68 -14.63 -12.02
N ASP A 363 15.53 -14.18 -12.47
CA ASP A 363 14.44 -15.05 -12.89
C ASP A 363 14.93 -16.12 -13.86
N GLY A 364 14.85 -17.37 -13.43
CA GLY A 364 14.89 -18.50 -14.34
C GLY A 364 13.54 -18.64 -15.05
#